data_4def99375b1eb19634b91fbe26b2e332
#
_entry.id   4def99375b1eb19634b91fbe26b2e332
#
_cell.length_a   1.000
_cell.length_b   1.000
_cell.length_c   1.000
_cell.angle_alpha   90.00
_cell.angle_beta   90.00
_cell.angle_gamma   90.00
#
_symmetry.space_group_name_H-M   'P 1'
#
loop_
_entity.id
_entity.type
_entity.pdbx_description
1 polymer ?
#
loop_
_entity_poly.entity_id
_entity_poly.type
_entity_poly.pdbx_seq_one_letter_code
_entity_poly.pdbx_strand_id
1 'polypeptide(L)'
;MSRTAQVLERIQQTSSSDHPIRICRIKRQDGLFPIAPASADLHGPHPTALRSVNIVLVEPEIPPNTGNIARLCAATGSTLHLIEPLGFAIDDKRLARAGMDYWKLVTWKRWSTWNEFQNHLAAGSRLWFVEQGAPRRYTQAEFAPDDYLVFGRETAGLPLALLQAHPKHWLDIPMANPEARSLNLSNCVAIVLFEALRQVSNR
;
A
#
# COMPACT_ATOMS: atom_id res chain seq x y z
N MET A 1 -7.26 -46.13 -18.26
CA MET A 1 -7.21 -45.31 -17.02
C MET A 1 -6.88 -43.85 -17.40
N SER A 2 -7.76 -42.91 -17.07
CA SER A 2 -7.72 -41.53 -17.54
C SER A 2 -6.63 -40.73 -16.78
N ARG A 3 -5.96 -39.82 -17.49
CA ARG A 3 -4.95 -38.86 -16.90
C ARG A 3 -5.45 -38.09 -15.67
N THR A 4 -6.76 -37.96 -15.54
CA THR A 4 -7.42 -37.28 -14.39
C THR A 4 -7.31 -38.09 -13.09
N ALA A 5 -7.30 -39.44 -13.17
CA ALA A 5 -7.18 -40.29 -12.00
C ALA A 5 -5.77 -40.22 -11.37
N GLN A 6 -4.72 -40.07 -12.18
CA GLN A 6 -3.34 -39.96 -11.69
C GLN A 6 -3.02 -38.60 -11.02
N VAL A 7 -3.76 -37.55 -11.35
CA VAL A 7 -3.62 -36.22 -10.72
C VAL A 7 -4.28 -36.21 -9.34
N LEU A 8 -5.43 -36.88 -9.19
CA LEU A 8 -6.14 -36.95 -7.89
C LEU A 8 -5.42 -37.83 -6.87
N GLU A 9 -4.76 -38.91 -7.30
CA GLU A 9 -3.97 -39.76 -6.41
C GLU A 9 -2.69 -39.05 -5.86
N ARG A 10 -2.10 -38.13 -6.63
CA ARG A 10 -0.98 -37.31 -6.17
C ARG A 10 -1.37 -36.24 -5.14
N ILE A 11 -2.62 -35.80 -5.14
CA ILE A 11 -3.11 -34.78 -4.18
C ILE A 11 -3.43 -35.42 -2.82
N GLN A 12 -3.81 -36.70 -2.79
CA GLN A 12 -4.15 -37.40 -1.53
C GLN A 12 -2.95 -37.91 -0.73
N GLN A 13 -1.74 -37.99 -1.32
CA GLN A 13 -0.54 -38.47 -0.63
C GLN A 13 0.29 -37.36 0.05
N THR A 14 -0.15 -36.11 0.05
CA THR A 14 0.56 -34.99 0.71
C THR A 14 -0.14 -34.41 1.93
N SER A 15 -1.08 -35.13 2.54
CA SER A 15 -1.69 -34.69 3.80
C SER A 15 -1.08 -35.42 5.02
N SER A 16 0.16 -35.09 5.33
CA SER A 16 0.73 -35.36 6.66
C SER A 16 1.86 -34.35 6.93
N SER A 17 1.67 -33.61 8.03
CA SER A 17 2.66 -32.91 8.84
C SER A 17 3.29 -31.61 8.30
N ASP A 18 3.06 -30.56 9.06
CA ASP A 18 3.97 -29.44 9.39
C ASP A 18 4.85 -28.88 8.24
N HIS A 19 4.20 -28.14 7.30
CA HIS A 19 4.96 -27.19 6.52
C HIS A 19 4.47 -25.78 6.84
N PRO A 20 5.34 -24.90 7.39
CA PRO A 20 5.01 -23.50 7.52
C PRO A 20 4.75 -22.95 6.12
N ILE A 21 3.67 -22.20 5.98
CA ILE A 21 3.32 -21.47 4.76
C ILE A 21 4.60 -20.76 4.26
N ARG A 22 5.17 -21.27 3.17
CA ARG A 22 6.28 -20.58 2.50
C ARG A 22 5.75 -19.30 1.91
N ILE A 23 5.82 -18.23 2.69
CA ILE A 23 5.71 -16.87 2.16
C ILE A 23 6.72 -16.78 1.00
N CYS A 24 6.27 -16.38 -0.16
CA CYS A 24 7.12 -16.15 -1.33
C CYS A 24 8.24 -15.18 -0.91
N ARG A 25 9.38 -15.73 -0.55
CA ARG A 25 10.55 -14.97 -0.16
C ARG A 25 11.23 -14.60 -1.46
N ILE A 26 10.89 -13.44 -2.02
CA ILE A 26 11.67 -12.87 -3.11
C ILE A 26 13.06 -12.61 -2.53
N LYS A 27 14.00 -13.49 -2.85
CA LYS A 27 15.42 -13.25 -2.53
C LYS A 27 15.83 -12.00 -3.30
N ARG A 28 16.55 -11.10 -2.63
CA ARG A 28 17.24 -10.00 -3.32
C ARG A 28 18.05 -10.62 -4.46
N GLN A 29 17.76 -10.24 -5.69
CA GLN A 29 18.68 -10.45 -6.80
C GLN A 29 19.68 -9.28 -6.74
N ASP A 30 20.92 -9.61 -6.45
CA ASP A 30 22.03 -8.67 -6.49
C ASP A 30 22.09 -8.11 -7.92
N GLY A 31 21.85 -6.82 -8.09
CA GLY A 31 22.09 -6.13 -9.34
C GLY A 31 20.98 -5.22 -9.86
N LEU A 32 19.74 -5.25 -9.35
CA LEU A 32 18.66 -4.41 -9.89
C LEU A 32 18.48 -3.07 -9.16
N PHE A 33 19.00 -2.96 -7.93
CA PHE A 33 19.07 -1.70 -7.19
C PHE A 33 20.40 -1.65 -6.46
N PRO A 34 21.29 -0.69 -6.72
CA PRO A 34 22.54 -0.55 -5.99
C PRO A 34 22.23 -0.08 -4.57
N ILE A 35 22.27 -1.00 -3.61
CA ILE A 35 22.30 -0.66 -2.19
C ILE A 35 23.78 -0.57 -1.82
N ALA A 36 24.25 0.63 -1.51
CA ALA A 36 25.57 0.85 -0.97
C ALA A 36 25.80 0.03 0.30
N PRO A 37 27.00 -0.56 0.50
CA PRO A 37 27.33 -1.28 1.74
C PRO A 37 27.34 -0.29 2.92
N ALA A 38 26.97 -0.77 4.11
CA ALA A 38 26.80 -0.03 5.35
C ALA A 38 28.09 0.59 5.95
N SER A 39 29.16 0.73 5.18
CA SER A 39 30.44 1.32 5.58
C SER A 39 31.12 2.05 4.41
N ALA A 40 30.42 3.02 3.82
CA ALA A 40 31.04 3.96 2.90
C ALA A 40 30.78 5.40 3.35
N ASP A 41 31.81 6.20 3.36
CA ASP A 41 31.89 7.56 3.85
C ASP A 41 30.68 8.44 3.46
N LEU A 42 30.12 9.10 4.48
CA LEU A 42 28.91 9.93 4.44
C LEU A 42 29.09 11.27 3.68
N HIS A 43 30.03 11.39 2.73
CA HIS A 43 30.34 12.65 2.05
C HIS A 43 30.40 12.54 0.52
N GLY A 44 29.87 11.47 -0.08
CA GLY A 44 29.59 11.42 -1.51
C GLY A 44 28.24 12.05 -1.88
N PRO A 45 27.99 12.50 -3.14
CA PRO A 45 26.67 12.98 -3.53
C PRO A 45 25.65 11.90 -3.24
N HIS A 46 24.68 12.20 -2.37
CA HIS A 46 23.57 11.31 -2.03
C HIS A 46 22.98 10.77 -3.34
N PRO A 47 22.81 9.43 -3.49
CA PRO A 47 22.07 8.91 -4.60
C PRO A 47 20.73 9.65 -4.59
N THR A 48 20.34 10.16 -5.75
CA THR A 48 19.11 10.93 -6.00
C THR A 48 18.00 10.35 -5.14
N ALA A 49 17.48 11.11 -4.18
CA ALA A 49 16.47 10.66 -3.23
C ALA A 49 15.40 9.91 -4.02
N LEU A 50 15.17 8.64 -3.68
CA LEU A 50 14.15 7.83 -4.35
C LEU A 50 12.87 8.65 -4.31
N ARG A 51 12.42 9.09 -5.48
CA ARG A 51 11.20 9.87 -5.60
C ARG A 51 10.07 9.00 -5.11
N SER A 52 9.47 9.36 -3.99
CA SER A 52 8.42 8.58 -3.34
C SER A 52 7.06 9.25 -3.50
N VAL A 53 6.03 8.54 -3.14
CA VAL A 53 4.65 9.05 -3.01
C VAL A 53 4.20 8.84 -1.58
N ASN A 54 3.12 9.51 -1.18
CA ASN A 54 2.56 9.41 0.15
C ASN A 54 1.29 8.54 0.13
N ILE A 55 1.13 7.67 1.12
CA ILE A 55 -0.09 6.87 1.31
C ILE A 55 -0.89 7.49 2.44
N VAL A 56 -2.18 7.75 2.22
CA VAL A 56 -3.11 8.31 3.20
C VAL A 56 -4.24 7.33 3.43
N LEU A 57 -4.41 6.87 4.67
CA LEU A 57 -5.52 6.05 5.08
C LEU A 57 -6.47 6.88 5.92
N VAL A 58 -7.70 7.06 5.43
CA VAL A 58 -8.76 7.78 6.13
C VAL A 58 -9.55 6.79 6.95
N GLU A 59 -9.43 6.89 8.27
CA GLU A 59 -10.16 6.10 9.26
C GLU A 59 -10.06 4.57 9.04
N PRO A 60 -8.83 4.00 8.88
CA PRO A 60 -8.67 2.56 8.65
C PRO A 60 -9.17 1.75 9.84
N GLU A 61 -9.85 0.63 9.55
CA GLU A 61 -10.57 -0.16 10.56
C GLU A 61 -9.86 -1.47 10.91
N ILE A 62 -9.12 -2.08 9.98
CA ILE A 62 -8.56 -3.44 10.09
C ILE A 62 -7.05 -3.40 10.29
N PRO A 63 -6.54 -3.70 11.53
CA PRO A 63 -5.10 -3.64 11.85
C PRO A 63 -4.19 -4.41 10.89
N PRO A 64 -4.49 -5.65 10.47
CA PRO A 64 -3.68 -6.39 9.50
C PRO A 64 -3.50 -5.67 8.16
N ASN A 65 -4.51 -4.95 7.66
CA ASN A 65 -4.40 -4.18 6.42
C ASN A 65 -3.41 -3.03 6.59
N THR A 66 -3.57 -2.26 7.67
CA THR A 66 -2.64 -1.16 7.99
C THR A 66 -1.21 -1.66 8.18
N GLY A 67 -1.02 -2.82 8.83
CA GLY A 67 0.29 -3.45 8.98
C GLY A 67 0.94 -3.85 7.65
N ASN A 68 0.17 -4.44 6.74
CA ASN A 68 0.65 -4.78 5.40
C ASN A 68 1.03 -3.52 4.59
N ILE A 69 0.23 -2.45 4.73
CA ILE A 69 0.50 -1.17 4.07
C ILE A 69 1.75 -0.50 4.67
N ALA A 70 1.93 -0.54 5.98
CA ALA A 70 3.14 -0.03 6.63
C ALA A 70 4.40 -0.77 6.13
N ARG A 71 4.34 -2.12 6.00
CA ARG A 71 5.42 -2.91 5.40
C ARG A 71 5.70 -2.50 3.97
N LEU A 72 4.66 -2.23 3.18
CA LEU A 72 4.78 -1.80 1.80
C LEU A 72 5.45 -0.41 1.74
N CYS A 73 5.03 0.53 2.57
CA CYS A 73 5.65 1.86 2.69
C CYS A 73 7.14 1.77 3.09
N ALA A 74 7.47 0.93 4.08
CA ALA A 74 8.86 0.69 4.47
C ALA A 74 9.71 0.14 3.32
N ALA A 75 9.15 -0.75 2.49
CA ALA A 75 9.84 -1.35 1.36
C ALA A 75 10.04 -0.39 0.18
N THR A 76 9.18 0.61 0.03
CA THR A 76 9.16 1.55 -1.10
C THR A 76 9.68 2.94 -0.76
N GLY A 77 9.97 3.23 0.52
CA GLY A 77 10.36 4.57 0.98
C GLY A 77 9.19 5.56 0.99
N SER A 78 7.94 5.08 0.87
CA SER A 78 6.74 5.93 0.92
C SER A 78 6.40 6.31 2.36
N THR A 79 5.85 7.52 2.55
CA THR A 79 5.35 7.97 3.85
C THR A 79 3.90 7.51 4.04
N LEU A 80 3.58 7.00 5.24
CA LEU A 80 2.22 6.60 5.62
C LEU A 80 1.57 7.68 6.49
N HIS A 81 0.39 8.15 6.10
CA HIS A 81 -0.44 9.07 6.88
C HIS A 81 -1.69 8.32 7.33
N LEU A 82 -1.97 8.38 8.64
CA LEU A 82 -3.16 7.78 9.26
C LEU A 82 -4.06 8.89 9.79
N ILE A 83 -5.30 8.93 9.32
CA ILE A 83 -6.30 9.93 9.76
C ILE A 83 -7.31 9.23 10.66
N GLU A 84 -7.51 9.78 11.86
CA GLU A 84 -8.44 9.26 12.86
C GLU A 84 -9.91 9.55 12.52
N PRO A 85 -10.85 8.77 13.11
CA PRO A 85 -10.62 7.72 14.10
C PRO A 85 -10.07 6.43 13.47
N LEU A 86 -9.20 5.72 14.20
CA LEU A 86 -8.74 4.40 13.80
C LEU A 86 -9.62 3.33 14.46
N GLY A 87 -9.98 2.28 13.73
CA GLY A 87 -10.71 1.12 14.27
C GLY A 87 -9.91 0.27 15.28
N PHE A 88 -8.68 0.69 15.62
CA PHE A 88 -7.77 -0.03 16.51
C PHE A 88 -6.84 0.94 17.26
N ALA A 89 -6.30 0.46 18.40
CA ALA A 89 -5.29 1.20 19.13
C ALA A 89 -3.90 0.92 18.55
N ILE A 90 -3.14 1.99 18.29
CA ILE A 90 -1.72 1.89 17.95
C ILE A 90 -0.95 1.77 19.28
N ASP A 91 -0.70 0.55 19.73
CA ASP A 91 0.19 0.26 20.84
C ASP A 91 1.27 -0.75 20.39
N ASP A 92 2.48 -0.61 20.93
CA ASP A 92 3.64 -1.42 20.53
C ASP A 92 3.39 -2.93 20.67
N LYS A 93 2.62 -3.36 21.67
CA LYS A 93 2.34 -4.79 21.91
C LYS A 93 1.34 -5.35 20.90
N ARG A 94 0.34 -4.58 20.50
CA ARG A 94 -0.65 -4.99 19.50
C ARG A 94 -0.08 -4.93 18.11
N LEU A 95 0.75 -3.92 17.83
CA LEU A 95 1.49 -3.77 16.58
C LEU A 95 2.43 -4.96 16.36
N ALA A 96 3.21 -5.35 17.36
CA ALA A 96 4.09 -6.51 17.28
C ALA A 96 3.33 -7.83 17.04
N ARG A 97 2.18 -8.03 17.69
CA ARG A 97 1.33 -9.23 17.49
C ARG A 97 0.67 -9.28 16.11
N ALA A 98 0.42 -8.15 15.49
CA ALA A 98 -0.14 -8.06 14.14
C ALA A 98 0.93 -8.23 13.03
N GLY A 99 2.17 -8.62 13.37
CA GLY A 99 3.27 -8.79 12.42
C GLY A 99 3.82 -7.46 11.90
N MET A 100 3.66 -6.38 12.67
CA MET A 100 4.08 -5.03 12.28
C MET A 100 5.54 -4.72 12.70
N ASP A 101 6.45 -5.67 12.54
CA ASP A 101 7.89 -5.49 12.81
C ASP A 101 8.49 -4.35 11.98
N TYR A 102 7.83 -3.98 10.89
CA TYR A 102 8.26 -2.91 9.98
C TYR A 102 7.89 -1.51 10.44
N TRP A 103 7.11 -1.35 11.53
CA TRP A 103 6.67 -0.04 12.01
C TRP A 103 7.82 0.89 12.36
N LYS A 104 8.95 0.33 12.80
CA LYS A 104 10.18 1.09 13.09
C LYS A 104 10.92 1.54 11.83
N LEU A 105 10.61 0.96 10.67
CA LEU A 105 11.27 1.22 9.40
C LEU A 105 10.45 2.14 8.48
N VAL A 106 9.19 2.40 8.81
CA VAL A 106 8.32 3.25 8.01
C VAL A 106 8.29 4.67 8.57
N THR A 107 8.38 5.65 7.70
CA THR A 107 8.05 7.04 8.03
C THR A 107 6.54 7.17 8.05
N TRP A 108 5.96 7.49 9.21
CA TRP A 108 4.52 7.63 9.33
C TRP A 108 4.12 8.83 10.20
N LYS A 109 2.91 9.33 9.95
CA LYS A 109 2.30 10.44 10.67
C LYS A 109 0.86 10.12 11.01
N ARG A 110 0.38 10.63 12.14
CA ARG A 110 -1.00 10.48 12.62
C ARG A 110 -1.65 11.86 12.70
N TRP A 111 -2.90 11.94 12.30
CA TRP A 111 -3.68 13.15 12.22
C TRP A 111 -5.03 12.95 12.92
N SER A 112 -5.41 13.84 13.81
CA SER A 112 -6.68 13.74 14.54
C SER A 112 -7.90 13.96 13.64
N THR A 113 -7.72 14.68 12.52
CA THR A 113 -8.79 14.95 11.56
C THR A 113 -8.25 15.09 10.13
N TRP A 114 -9.14 14.93 9.16
CA TRP A 114 -8.86 15.27 7.77
C TRP A 114 -8.43 16.73 7.59
N ASN A 115 -9.07 17.68 8.30
CA ASN A 115 -8.73 19.10 8.21
C ASN A 115 -7.32 19.39 8.71
N GLU A 116 -6.89 18.73 9.79
CA GLU A 116 -5.50 18.85 10.28
C GLU A 116 -4.51 18.37 9.21
N PHE A 117 -4.77 17.23 8.60
CA PHE A 117 -3.96 16.74 7.49
C PHE A 117 -3.93 17.73 6.32
N GLN A 118 -5.09 18.24 5.87
CA GLN A 118 -5.16 19.21 4.78
C GLN A 118 -4.36 20.49 5.06
N ASN A 119 -4.42 21.00 6.28
CA ASN A 119 -3.67 22.20 6.68
C ASN A 119 -2.15 21.98 6.70
N HIS A 120 -1.71 20.72 6.75
CA HIS A 120 -0.29 20.36 6.68
C HIS A 120 0.23 20.29 5.23
N LEU A 121 -0.66 20.16 4.24
CA LEU A 121 -0.25 20.03 2.85
C LEU A 121 0.38 21.33 2.34
N ALA A 122 1.47 21.19 1.59
CA ALA A 122 2.04 22.32 0.88
C ALA A 122 1.09 22.81 -0.24
N ALA A 123 1.18 24.09 -0.57
CA ALA A 123 0.43 24.62 -1.71
C ALA A 123 0.79 23.87 -2.99
N GLY A 124 -0.21 23.40 -3.72
CA GLY A 124 -0.01 22.61 -4.93
C GLY A 124 0.15 21.11 -4.73
N SER A 125 0.06 20.59 -3.49
CA SER A 125 0.02 19.14 -3.23
C SER A 125 -1.12 18.49 -3.98
N ARG A 126 -0.83 17.35 -4.63
CA ARG A 126 -1.84 16.61 -5.40
C ARG A 126 -2.30 15.39 -4.63
N LEU A 127 -3.63 15.24 -4.53
CA LEU A 127 -4.28 14.12 -3.88
C LEU A 127 -5.04 13.31 -4.92
N TRP A 128 -4.83 11.99 -4.92
CA TRP A 128 -5.54 11.03 -5.74
C TRP A 128 -6.40 10.14 -4.84
N PHE A 129 -7.69 10.18 -5.01
CA PHE A 129 -8.68 9.46 -4.20
C PHE A 129 -9.02 8.15 -4.89
N VAL A 130 -8.70 7.03 -4.25
CA VAL A 130 -8.94 5.70 -4.81
C VAL A 130 -10.21 5.13 -4.21
N GLU A 131 -11.26 5.01 -5.02
CA GLU A 131 -12.56 4.52 -4.61
C GLU A 131 -13.27 3.86 -5.79
N GLN A 132 -14.07 2.85 -5.51
CA GLN A 132 -14.82 2.12 -6.52
C GLN A 132 -15.83 3.04 -7.24
N GLY A 133 -16.01 2.80 -8.55
CA GLY A 133 -16.98 3.57 -9.35
C GLY A 133 -16.49 4.95 -9.79
N ALA A 134 -15.21 5.24 -9.63
CA ALA A 134 -14.63 6.47 -10.15
C ALA A 134 -14.69 6.52 -11.68
N PRO A 135 -14.78 7.73 -12.26
CA PRO A 135 -14.87 7.90 -13.71
C PRO A 135 -13.54 7.61 -14.43
N ARG A 136 -12.42 7.61 -13.71
CA ARG A 136 -11.07 7.44 -14.25
C ARG A 136 -10.42 6.20 -13.66
N ARG A 137 -9.81 5.37 -14.50
CA ARG A 137 -8.98 4.26 -14.04
C ARG A 137 -7.66 4.75 -13.46
N TYR A 138 -7.12 4.07 -12.44
CA TYR A 138 -5.83 4.42 -11.82
C TYR A 138 -4.67 4.46 -12.85
N THR A 139 -4.72 3.64 -13.90
CA THR A 139 -3.72 3.62 -14.98
C THR A 139 -3.75 4.84 -15.89
N GLN A 140 -4.78 5.66 -15.81
CA GLN A 140 -4.94 6.90 -16.59
C GLN A 140 -4.48 8.13 -15.80
N ALA A 141 -4.11 7.96 -14.54
CA ALA A 141 -3.54 9.04 -13.74
C ALA A 141 -2.09 9.30 -14.14
N GLU A 142 -1.70 10.56 -14.09
CA GLU A 142 -0.32 11.00 -14.28
C GLU A 142 0.31 11.29 -12.94
N PHE A 143 0.82 10.25 -12.28
CA PHE A 143 1.45 10.38 -10.98
C PHE A 143 2.78 11.14 -11.06
N ALA A 144 3.08 11.90 -10.01
CA ALA A 144 4.35 12.60 -9.85
C ALA A 144 4.92 12.36 -8.44
N PRO A 145 6.20 12.68 -8.23
CA PRO A 145 6.80 12.66 -6.91
C PRO A 145 5.97 13.48 -5.92
N ASP A 146 5.93 13.02 -4.68
CA ASP A 146 5.23 13.64 -3.55
C ASP A 146 3.70 13.67 -3.66
N ASP A 147 3.09 13.02 -4.67
CA ASP A 147 1.65 12.80 -4.73
C ASP A 147 1.14 12.02 -3.52
N TYR A 148 -0.09 12.29 -3.12
CA TYR A 148 -0.80 11.62 -2.05
C TYR A 148 -1.85 10.68 -2.62
N LEU A 149 -1.73 9.38 -2.32
CA LEU A 149 -2.69 8.35 -2.68
C LEU A 149 -3.61 8.10 -1.48
N VAL A 150 -4.88 8.50 -1.60
CA VAL A 150 -5.85 8.53 -0.51
C VAL A 150 -6.82 7.37 -0.62
N PHE A 151 -6.95 6.59 0.45
CA PHE A 151 -7.82 5.43 0.56
C PHE A 151 -8.72 5.54 1.78
N GLY A 152 -9.93 5.02 1.68
CA GLY A 152 -10.94 5.07 2.74
C GLY A 152 -10.98 3.84 3.64
N ARG A 153 -12.04 3.78 4.46
CA ARG A 153 -12.35 2.64 5.33
C ARG A 153 -12.60 1.37 4.52
N GLU A 154 -12.32 0.24 5.13
CA GLU A 154 -12.59 -1.06 4.52
C GLU A 154 -14.10 -1.32 4.36
N THR A 155 -14.93 -0.78 5.25
CA THR A 155 -16.39 -1.02 5.24
C THR A 155 -17.18 0.01 4.45
N ALA A 156 -16.75 1.28 4.45
CA ALA A 156 -17.53 2.40 3.92
C ALA A 156 -16.81 3.22 2.83
N GLY A 157 -15.54 2.91 2.53
CA GLY A 157 -14.75 3.68 1.58
C GLY A 157 -14.47 5.10 2.04
N LEU A 158 -14.27 6.00 1.08
CA LEU A 158 -14.04 7.42 1.30
C LEU A 158 -15.36 8.19 1.49
N PRO A 159 -15.40 9.18 2.40
CA PRO A 159 -16.56 10.06 2.51
C PRO A 159 -16.91 10.74 1.18
N LEU A 160 -18.17 10.66 0.78
CA LEU A 160 -18.64 11.21 -0.50
C LEU A 160 -18.30 12.70 -0.68
N ALA A 161 -18.32 13.46 0.41
CA ALA A 161 -17.98 14.89 0.37
C ALA A 161 -16.51 15.12 -0.07
N LEU A 162 -15.58 14.23 0.31
CA LEU A 162 -14.19 14.32 -0.14
C LEU A 162 -14.08 14.04 -1.64
N LEU A 163 -14.80 13.05 -2.14
CA LEU A 163 -14.79 12.69 -3.56
C LEU A 163 -15.39 13.80 -4.41
N GLN A 164 -16.51 14.39 -3.96
CA GLN A 164 -17.19 15.50 -4.65
C GLN A 164 -16.34 16.78 -4.70
N ALA A 165 -15.52 17.01 -3.67
CA ALA A 165 -14.57 18.13 -3.65
C ALA A 165 -13.42 17.97 -4.67
N HIS A 166 -13.15 16.73 -5.12
CA HIS A 166 -12.00 16.41 -5.98
C HIS A 166 -12.36 15.54 -7.20
N PRO A 167 -13.38 15.89 -8.01
CA PRO A 167 -13.94 15.00 -9.05
C PRO A 167 -12.95 14.61 -10.15
N LYS A 168 -11.90 15.41 -10.38
CA LYS A 168 -10.86 15.14 -11.39
C LYS A 168 -9.78 14.18 -10.91
N HIS A 169 -9.68 13.95 -9.59
CA HIS A 169 -8.64 13.15 -8.95
C HIS A 169 -9.18 11.86 -8.32
N TRP A 170 -10.33 11.41 -8.75
CA TRP A 170 -10.99 10.22 -8.29
C TRP A 170 -10.66 9.05 -9.22
N LEU A 171 -10.09 7.97 -8.69
CA LEU A 171 -9.54 6.83 -9.43
C LEU A 171 -10.22 5.52 -9.06
N ASP A 172 -10.48 4.69 -10.05
CA ASP A 172 -11.04 3.34 -9.93
C ASP A 172 -9.99 2.26 -10.23
N ILE A 173 -10.07 1.16 -9.48
CA ILE A 173 -9.38 -0.10 -9.81
C ILE A 173 -10.44 -1.02 -10.43
N PRO A 174 -10.42 -1.26 -11.75
CA PRO A 174 -11.48 -2.00 -12.42
C PRO A 174 -11.51 -3.46 -11.96
N MET A 175 -12.70 -3.96 -11.64
CA MET A 175 -12.96 -5.35 -11.33
C MET A 175 -13.77 -5.99 -12.44
N ALA A 176 -13.32 -7.15 -12.95
CA ALA A 176 -14.00 -7.84 -14.03
C ALA A 176 -15.28 -8.57 -13.57
N ASN A 177 -15.32 -9.01 -12.31
CA ASN A 177 -16.47 -9.68 -11.74
C ASN A 177 -17.39 -8.66 -11.02
N PRO A 178 -18.61 -8.40 -11.53
CA PRO A 178 -19.54 -7.44 -10.90
C PRO A 178 -20.08 -7.92 -9.54
N GLU A 179 -20.01 -9.23 -9.26
CA GLU A 179 -20.43 -9.78 -7.97
C GLU A 179 -19.36 -9.61 -6.87
N ALA A 180 -18.11 -9.32 -7.25
CA ALA A 180 -17.07 -9.01 -6.31
C ALA A 180 -17.33 -7.62 -5.71
N ARG A 181 -17.51 -7.57 -4.37
CA ARG A 181 -17.87 -6.32 -3.68
C ARG A 181 -16.74 -5.30 -3.67
N SER A 182 -15.53 -5.75 -3.35
CA SER A 182 -14.34 -4.89 -3.25
C SER A 182 -13.07 -5.73 -3.21
N LEU A 183 -11.93 -5.10 -3.47
CA LEU A 183 -10.61 -5.65 -3.16
C LEU A 183 -10.24 -5.34 -1.70
N ASN A 184 -9.39 -6.18 -1.13
CA ASN A 184 -8.77 -5.87 0.16
C ASN A 184 -7.99 -4.55 0.09
N LEU A 185 -8.10 -3.70 1.13
CA LEU A 185 -7.48 -2.38 1.16
C LEU A 185 -5.97 -2.42 0.89
N SER A 186 -5.23 -3.35 1.50
CA SER A 186 -3.78 -3.43 1.28
C SER A 186 -3.42 -3.84 -0.14
N ASN A 187 -4.28 -4.61 -0.83
CA ASN A 187 -4.13 -4.93 -2.25
C ASN A 187 -4.39 -3.70 -3.12
N CYS A 188 -5.43 -2.90 -2.82
CA CYS A 188 -5.71 -1.65 -3.52
C CYS A 188 -4.51 -0.70 -3.44
N VAL A 189 -3.97 -0.52 -2.23
CA VAL A 189 -2.78 0.32 -2.01
C VAL A 189 -1.60 -0.20 -2.82
N ALA A 190 -1.33 -1.51 -2.79
CA ALA A 190 -0.21 -2.10 -3.53
C ALA A 190 -0.32 -1.84 -5.04
N ILE A 191 -1.49 -2.08 -5.63
CA ILE A 191 -1.74 -1.89 -7.07
C ILE A 191 -1.45 -0.44 -7.48
N VAL A 192 -2.04 0.53 -6.79
CA VAL A 192 -1.92 1.95 -7.17
C VAL A 192 -0.54 2.51 -6.84
N LEU A 193 0.05 2.11 -5.70
CA LEU A 193 1.40 2.53 -5.31
C LEU A 193 2.44 2.09 -6.33
N PHE A 194 2.44 0.82 -6.75
CA PHE A 194 3.43 0.35 -7.71
C PHE A 194 3.26 0.96 -9.10
N GLU A 195 2.04 1.27 -9.52
CA GLU A 195 1.83 2.05 -10.75
C GLU A 195 2.37 3.48 -10.61
N ALA A 196 2.11 4.15 -9.48
CA ALA A 196 2.66 5.47 -9.21
C ALA A 196 4.20 5.45 -9.21
N LEU A 197 4.82 4.50 -8.51
CA LEU A 197 6.27 4.35 -8.48
C LEU A 197 6.87 4.05 -9.85
N ARG A 198 6.22 3.22 -10.67
CA ARG A 198 6.64 2.95 -12.05
C ARG A 198 6.71 4.24 -12.86
N GLN A 199 5.72 5.12 -12.72
CA GLN A 199 5.69 6.40 -13.44
C GLN A 199 6.74 7.39 -12.91
N VAL A 200 6.90 7.46 -11.58
CA VAL A 200 7.83 8.38 -10.92
C VAL A 200 9.29 7.99 -11.15
N SER A 201 9.60 6.67 -11.19
CA SER A 201 10.96 6.17 -11.41
C SER A 201 11.43 6.28 -12.85
N ASN A 202 10.52 6.39 -13.81
CA ASN A 202 10.83 6.47 -15.24
C ASN A 202 10.92 7.91 -15.76
N ARG A 203 10.85 8.89 -14.88
CA ARG A 203 11.04 10.33 -15.17
C ARG A 203 12.36 10.83 -14.60
#